data_0cc1ac4527c8cf8e148587cb73239007
#
_entry.id   0cc1ac4527c8cf8e148587cb73239007
#
_cell.length_a   1.000
_cell.length_b   1.000
_cell.length_c   1.000
_cell.angle_alpha   90.00
_cell.angle_beta   90.00
_cell.angle_gamma   90.00
#
_symmetry.space_group_name_H-M   'P 1'
#
loop_
_entity.id
_entity.type
_entity.pdbx_description
1 polymer ?
#
loop_
_entity_poly.entity_id
_entity_poly.type
_entity_poly.pdbx_seq_one_letter_code
_entity_poly.pdbx_strand_id
1 'polypeptide(L)'
;GALEIDARKTPFDAVVAASGKCLEGAPGMGFVIVKRSTLEQCEGHSPSLSLDLYDQWVYMEKTTQWRFTPPTHVVAALDTAIAQYVEEGGLSARGGRYARNCKALVSGLAALGLRAFLDPAIQAPIIVTFHAPDDPRYDFKTFYNEVKRRGYILYPGKLTQVETFRVGCMGHFGDAGIPGAVAAIAETLEAMGIRQASAAVAA
;
A
#
# COMPACT_ATOMS: atom_id res chain seq x y z
N GLY A 1 3.03 9.52 2.22
CA GLY A 1 3.91 9.23 3.35
C GLY A 1 5.17 8.46 2.96
N ALA A 2 5.21 7.71 1.83
CA ALA A 2 6.37 6.90 1.45
C ALA A 2 6.95 7.26 0.08
N LEU A 3 6.17 7.93 -0.77
CA LEU A 3 6.62 8.41 -2.07
C LEU A 3 6.60 9.94 -2.09
N GLU A 4 7.56 10.53 -2.78
CA GLU A 4 7.59 11.98 -2.99
C GLU A 4 6.45 12.38 -3.93
N ILE A 5 5.66 13.37 -3.51
CA ILE A 5 4.68 14.07 -4.35
C ILE A 5 4.95 15.56 -4.19
N ASP A 6 5.49 16.18 -5.23
CA ASP A 6 5.80 17.62 -5.25
C ASP A 6 4.95 18.29 -6.35
N ALA A 7 3.99 19.12 -5.94
CA ALA A 7 3.09 19.83 -6.85
C ALA A 7 3.82 20.78 -7.81
N ARG A 8 5.06 21.17 -7.51
CA ARG A 8 5.89 22.01 -8.39
C ARG A 8 6.49 21.21 -9.54
N LYS A 9 6.74 19.90 -9.31
CA LYS A 9 7.29 18.97 -10.30
C LYS A 9 6.20 18.25 -11.08
N THR A 10 5.15 17.87 -10.38
CA THR A 10 4.00 17.16 -10.94
C THR A 10 2.73 17.93 -10.57
N PRO A 11 2.29 18.88 -11.39
CA PRO A 11 1.08 19.65 -11.13
C PRO A 11 -0.15 18.76 -11.05
N PHE A 12 -0.97 18.96 -10.02
CA PHE A 12 -2.25 18.28 -9.83
C PHE A 12 -3.26 19.26 -9.21
N ASP A 13 -4.54 19.02 -9.41
CA ASP A 13 -5.61 19.83 -8.81
C ASP A 13 -6.00 19.29 -7.43
N ALA A 14 -5.96 17.96 -7.25
CA ALA A 14 -6.25 17.33 -5.96
C ALA A 14 -5.43 16.06 -5.74
N VAL A 15 -5.11 15.80 -4.47
CA VAL A 15 -4.55 14.53 -3.98
C VAL A 15 -5.47 13.99 -2.91
N VAL A 16 -5.87 12.74 -3.07
CA VAL A 16 -6.70 12.01 -2.10
C VAL A 16 -5.83 10.94 -1.43
N ALA A 17 -5.88 10.87 -0.12
CA ALA A 17 -5.13 9.88 0.64
C ALA A 17 -5.95 9.33 1.82
N ALA A 18 -5.51 8.20 2.37
CA ALA A 18 -6.14 7.54 3.50
C ALA A 18 -5.17 7.45 4.69
N SER A 19 -5.70 7.59 5.90
CA SER A 19 -4.95 7.47 7.15
C SER A 19 -4.24 6.11 7.32
N GLY A 20 -4.92 5.03 6.96
CA GLY A 20 -4.49 3.65 7.20
C GLY A 20 -3.56 3.07 6.13
N LYS A 21 -2.80 3.88 5.39
CA LYS A 21 -1.80 3.42 4.41
C LYS A 21 -0.39 3.82 4.87
N CYS A 22 0.39 4.49 4.03
CA CYS A 22 1.78 4.82 4.33
C CYS A 22 1.99 5.77 5.52
N LEU A 23 0.93 6.41 6.02
CA LEU A 23 0.98 7.16 7.28
C LEU A 23 0.86 6.27 8.52
N GLU A 24 0.51 5.00 8.35
CA GLU A 24 0.37 4.00 9.43
C GLU A 24 -0.62 4.39 10.53
N GLY A 25 -1.62 5.22 10.19
CA GLY A 25 -2.73 5.57 11.08
C GLY A 25 -3.84 4.51 11.07
N ALA A 26 -4.79 4.65 11.99
CA ALA A 26 -5.99 3.82 11.99
C ALA A 26 -6.80 4.04 10.69
N PRO A 27 -7.37 2.98 10.09
CA PRO A 27 -8.26 3.14 8.95
C PRO A 27 -9.56 3.83 9.35
N GLY A 28 -10.19 4.55 8.41
CA GLY A 28 -11.49 5.20 8.63
C GLY A 28 -11.52 6.69 8.28
N MET A 29 -10.39 7.28 7.89
CA MET A 29 -10.34 8.65 7.40
C MET A 29 -9.69 8.71 6.01
N GLY A 30 -10.35 9.41 5.10
CA GLY A 30 -9.76 9.95 3.88
C GLY A 30 -9.57 11.47 4.04
N PHE A 31 -8.52 12.01 3.45
CA PHE A 31 -8.31 13.44 3.37
C PHE A 31 -7.94 13.86 1.96
N VAL A 32 -8.25 15.10 1.64
CA VAL A 32 -8.00 15.67 0.32
C VAL A 32 -7.20 16.95 0.49
N ILE A 33 -6.12 17.06 -0.27
CA ILE A 33 -5.38 18.30 -0.46
C ILE A 33 -5.73 18.78 -1.86
N VAL A 34 -6.42 19.89 -1.96
CA VAL A 34 -6.96 20.41 -3.21
C VAL A 34 -6.48 21.84 -3.45
N LYS A 35 -6.23 22.17 -4.71
CA LYS A 35 -5.94 23.54 -5.13
C LYS A 35 -7.18 24.41 -4.92
N ARG A 36 -7.03 25.50 -4.15
CA ARG A 36 -8.15 26.37 -3.78
C ARG A 36 -8.94 26.86 -5.01
N SER A 37 -8.25 27.34 -6.03
CA SER A 37 -8.89 27.84 -7.26
C SER A 37 -9.68 26.78 -8.04
N THR A 38 -9.33 25.53 -7.90
CA THR A 38 -10.10 24.41 -8.47
C THR A 38 -11.34 24.11 -7.60
N LEU A 39 -11.16 24.09 -6.27
CA LEU A 39 -12.28 23.85 -5.36
C LEU A 39 -13.36 24.93 -5.47
N GLU A 40 -12.98 26.19 -5.63
CA GLU A 40 -13.89 27.33 -5.81
C GLU A 40 -14.80 27.19 -7.05
N GLN A 41 -14.38 26.42 -8.04
CA GLN A 41 -15.15 26.16 -9.26
C GLN A 41 -16.05 24.90 -9.13
N CYS A 42 -16.03 24.22 -8.00
CA CYS A 42 -16.74 22.96 -7.82
C CYS A 42 -18.14 23.08 -7.22
N GLU A 43 -18.67 24.29 -7.05
CA GLU A 43 -20.03 24.51 -6.54
C GLU A 43 -21.06 23.74 -7.38
N GLY A 44 -21.88 22.93 -6.72
CA GLY A 44 -22.93 22.16 -7.36
C GLY A 44 -22.49 21.00 -8.26
N HIS A 45 -21.19 20.69 -8.36
CA HIS A 45 -20.69 19.60 -9.19
C HIS A 45 -20.84 18.22 -8.54
N SER A 46 -20.88 18.15 -7.21
CA SER A 46 -20.99 16.86 -6.52
C SER A 46 -22.44 16.35 -6.53
N PRO A 47 -22.69 15.11 -6.97
CA PRO A 47 -24.00 14.48 -6.81
C PRO A 47 -24.23 13.95 -5.38
N SER A 48 -23.25 14.00 -4.52
CA SER A 48 -23.27 13.42 -3.16
C SER A 48 -23.24 14.51 -2.10
N LEU A 49 -24.24 14.56 -1.25
CA LEU A 49 -24.27 15.47 -0.11
C LEU A 49 -23.10 15.25 0.86
N SER A 50 -22.75 14.00 1.16
CA SER A 50 -21.74 13.66 2.16
C SER A 50 -20.30 13.74 1.64
N LEU A 51 -20.11 13.70 0.31
CA LEU A 51 -18.81 13.75 -0.34
C LEU A 51 -18.58 15.07 -1.11
N ASP A 52 -19.44 16.05 -0.92
CA ASP A 52 -19.28 17.37 -1.50
C ASP A 52 -18.19 18.16 -0.76
N LEU A 53 -17.00 18.23 -1.35
CA LEU A 53 -15.85 18.91 -0.78
C LEU A 53 -16.02 20.44 -0.79
N TYR A 54 -16.71 20.99 -1.79
CA TYR A 54 -16.98 22.43 -1.85
C TYR A 54 -17.85 22.85 -0.69
N ASP A 55 -18.98 22.19 -0.49
CA ASP A 55 -19.89 22.48 0.62
C ASP A 55 -19.25 22.24 2.00
N GLN A 56 -18.41 21.21 2.15
CA GLN A 56 -17.66 20.97 3.37
C GLN A 56 -16.70 22.14 3.65
N TRP A 57 -15.97 22.59 2.64
CA TRP A 57 -15.04 23.70 2.76
C TRP A 57 -15.77 25.02 3.13
N VAL A 58 -16.82 25.37 2.40
CA VAL A 58 -17.63 26.58 2.66
C VAL A 58 -18.21 26.57 4.07
N TYR A 59 -18.71 25.42 4.52
CA TYR A 59 -19.24 25.27 5.87
C TYR A 59 -18.15 25.46 6.93
N MET A 60 -16.98 24.86 6.75
CA MET A 60 -15.85 24.97 7.68
C MET A 60 -15.27 26.38 7.73
N GLU A 61 -15.16 27.08 6.60
CA GLU A 61 -14.73 28.49 6.56
C GLU A 61 -15.71 29.40 7.33
N LYS A 62 -17.01 29.15 7.18
CA LYS A 62 -18.06 29.95 7.82
C LYS A 62 -18.18 29.71 9.32
N THR A 63 -18.04 28.45 9.76
CA THR A 63 -18.41 28.03 11.12
C THR A 63 -17.23 27.64 11.99
N THR A 64 -16.04 27.42 11.39
CA THR A 64 -14.86 26.81 12.03
C THR A 64 -15.12 25.39 12.56
N GLN A 65 -16.18 24.73 12.11
CA GLN A 65 -16.60 23.40 12.52
C GLN A 65 -16.70 22.46 11.31
N TRP A 66 -16.61 21.18 11.57
CA TRP A 66 -16.89 20.16 10.56
C TRP A 66 -18.36 20.21 10.14
N ARG A 67 -18.63 20.05 8.85
CA ARG A 67 -20.01 20.01 8.33
C ARG A 67 -20.82 18.85 8.92
N PHE A 68 -20.18 17.70 9.14
CA PHE A 68 -20.77 16.50 9.74
C PHE A 68 -19.97 16.07 10.96
N THR A 69 -20.54 15.22 11.80
CA THR A 69 -19.84 14.68 12.96
C THR A 69 -18.53 14.00 12.55
N PRO A 70 -17.38 14.49 13.02
CA PRO A 70 -16.10 13.88 12.65
C PRO A 70 -15.87 12.55 13.37
N PRO A 71 -15.12 11.62 12.77
CA PRO A 71 -14.68 10.40 13.45
C PRO A 71 -13.52 10.71 14.39
N THR A 72 -13.80 11.32 15.53
CA THR A 72 -12.80 11.94 16.43
C THR A 72 -11.69 10.99 16.85
N HIS A 73 -12.00 9.71 17.11
CA HIS A 73 -10.99 8.69 17.45
C HIS A 73 -10.01 8.44 16.31
N VAL A 74 -10.50 8.40 15.08
CA VAL A 74 -9.64 8.21 13.89
C VAL A 74 -8.82 9.45 13.60
N VAL A 75 -9.38 10.65 13.85
CA VAL A 75 -8.65 11.92 13.74
C VAL A 75 -7.50 11.96 14.75
N ALA A 76 -7.76 11.65 16.01
CA ALA A 76 -6.73 11.60 17.05
C ALA A 76 -5.64 10.54 16.74
N ALA A 77 -6.05 9.38 16.22
CA ALA A 77 -5.11 8.35 15.77
C ALA A 77 -4.26 8.83 14.58
N LEU A 78 -4.83 9.60 13.64
CA LEU A 78 -4.08 10.18 12.53
C LEU A 78 -3.09 11.23 13.01
N ASP A 79 -3.47 12.08 13.95
CA ASP A 79 -2.57 13.07 14.56
C ASP A 79 -1.35 12.38 15.19
N THR A 80 -1.58 11.34 15.99
CA THR A 80 -0.51 10.52 16.56
C THR A 80 0.37 9.86 15.47
N ALA A 81 -0.24 9.34 14.42
CA ALA A 81 0.50 8.72 13.31
C ALA A 81 1.36 9.73 12.55
N ILE A 82 0.90 10.97 12.41
CA ILE A 82 1.69 12.06 11.80
C ILE A 82 2.85 12.43 12.72
N ALA A 83 2.64 12.52 14.02
CA ALA A 83 3.71 12.78 14.99
C ALA A 83 4.80 11.68 14.91
N GLN A 84 4.41 10.42 14.91
CA GLN A 84 5.33 9.28 14.74
C GLN A 84 6.05 9.32 13.38
N TYR A 85 5.37 9.72 12.32
CA TYR A 85 5.98 9.88 11.00
C TYR A 85 7.08 10.95 11.00
N VAL A 86 6.84 12.07 11.67
CA VAL A 86 7.82 13.16 11.80
C VAL A 86 8.99 12.71 12.66
N GLU A 87 8.73 12.07 13.79
CA GLU A 87 9.74 11.54 14.72
C GLU A 87 10.64 10.48 14.05
N GLU A 88 10.08 9.61 13.20
CA GLU A 88 10.84 8.64 12.41
C GLU A 88 11.82 9.31 11.42
N GLY A 89 11.59 10.57 11.06
CA GLY A 89 12.37 11.33 10.06
C GLY A 89 11.63 11.54 8.73
N GLY A 90 10.32 11.43 8.75
CA GLY A 90 9.41 11.78 7.65
C GLY A 90 9.57 10.90 6.41
N LEU A 91 9.44 11.53 5.24
CA LEU A 91 9.46 10.85 3.94
C LEU A 91 10.74 10.03 3.71
N SER A 92 11.89 10.60 4.05
CA SER A 92 13.18 9.95 3.81
C SER A 92 13.33 8.66 4.62
N ALA A 93 12.97 8.68 5.90
CA ALA A 93 13.09 7.52 6.78
C ALA A 93 12.01 6.48 6.47
N ARG A 94 10.72 6.87 6.42
CA ARG A 94 9.59 6.00 6.13
C ARG A 94 9.69 5.37 4.74
N GLY A 95 9.91 6.19 3.73
CA GLY A 95 10.09 5.73 2.34
C GLY A 95 11.32 4.86 2.18
N GLY A 96 12.43 5.22 2.84
CA GLY A 96 13.66 4.42 2.85
C GLY A 96 13.45 3.04 3.50
N ARG A 97 12.73 2.94 4.61
CA ARG A 97 12.37 1.67 5.25
C ARG A 97 11.56 0.78 4.29
N TYR A 98 10.54 1.33 3.65
CA TYR A 98 9.74 0.57 2.69
C TYR A 98 10.53 0.14 1.45
N ALA A 99 11.43 0.99 0.97
CA ALA A 99 12.30 0.64 -0.16
C ALA A 99 13.24 -0.53 0.18
N ARG A 100 13.84 -0.53 1.37
CA ARG A 100 14.67 -1.66 1.84
C ARG A 100 13.84 -2.94 1.96
N ASN A 101 12.67 -2.87 2.58
CA ASN A 101 11.74 -4.00 2.70
C ASN A 101 11.35 -4.56 1.32
N CYS A 102 10.99 -3.69 0.39
CA CYS A 102 10.65 -4.08 -0.98
C CYS A 102 11.81 -4.77 -1.67
N LYS A 103 13.02 -4.20 -1.59
CA LYS A 103 14.22 -4.79 -2.17
C LYS A 103 14.52 -6.18 -1.60
N ALA A 104 14.46 -6.32 -0.27
CA ALA A 104 14.67 -7.60 0.41
C ALA A 104 13.62 -8.64 -0.01
N LEU A 105 12.35 -8.25 -0.08
CA LEU A 105 11.26 -9.11 -0.53
C LEU A 105 11.45 -9.58 -1.98
N VAL A 106 11.67 -8.65 -2.90
CA VAL A 106 11.84 -8.96 -4.33
C VAL A 106 13.04 -9.87 -4.54
N SER A 107 14.18 -9.57 -3.91
CA SER A 107 15.39 -10.40 -3.98
C SER A 107 15.18 -11.78 -3.36
N GLY A 108 14.53 -11.85 -2.20
CA GLY A 108 14.26 -13.13 -1.54
C GLY A 108 13.33 -14.02 -2.34
N LEU A 109 12.26 -13.48 -2.90
CA LEU A 109 11.33 -14.26 -3.73
C LEU A 109 11.91 -14.60 -5.10
N ALA A 110 12.75 -13.73 -5.68
CA ALA A 110 13.49 -14.06 -6.90
C ALA A 110 14.44 -15.26 -6.71
N ALA A 111 15.08 -15.37 -5.54
CA ALA A 111 15.89 -16.55 -5.21
C ALA A 111 15.08 -17.85 -5.13
N LEU A 112 13.75 -17.74 -4.91
CA LEU A 112 12.81 -18.87 -4.97
C LEU A 112 12.22 -19.08 -6.36
N GLY A 113 12.70 -18.37 -7.39
CA GLY A 113 12.17 -18.44 -8.75
C GLY A 113 10.87 -17.65 -8.98
N LEU A 114 10.41 -16.87 -8.01
CA LEU A 114 9.19 -16.06 -8.13
C LEU A 114 9.52 -14.69 -8.71
N ARG A 115 8.81 -14.30 -9.76
CA ARG A 115 9.06 -13.07 -10.51
C ARG A 115 8.04 -11.99 -10.14
N ALA A 116 8.52 -10.78 -9.86
CA ALA A 116 7.65 -9.62 -9.72
C ALA A 116 6.93 -9.32 -11.05
N PHE A 117 5.68 -8.88 -10.96
CA PHE A 117 4.83 -8.60 -12.12
C PHE A 117 5.22 -7.30 -12.83
N LEU A 118 5.58 -6.27 -12.06
CA LEU A 118 5.97 -4.97 -12.61
C LEU A 118 7.47 -4.89 -12.85
N ASP A 119 7.84 -4.06 -13.83
CA ASP A 119 9.22 -3.65 -14.02
C ASP A 119 9.71 -2.88 -12.78
N PRO A 120 10.95 -3.14 -12.31
CA PRO A 120 11.53 -2.43 -11.18
C PRO A 120 11.50 -0.91 -11.30
N ALA A 121 11.57 -0.36 -12.52
CA ALA A 121 11.55 1.08 -12.77
C ALA A 121 10.23 1.76 -12.39
N ILE A 122 9.12 1.02 -12.35
CA ILE A 122 7.78 1.52 -12.02
C ILE A 122 7.20 0.89 -10.75
N GLN A 123 7.94 -0.01 -10.11
CA GLN A 123 7.50 -0.70 -8.89
C GLN A 123 7.55 0.24 -7.69
N ALA A 124 6.38 0.62 -7.17
CA ALA A 124 6.31 1.32 -5.89
C ALA A 124 6.65 0.38 -4.73
N PRO A 125 7.42 0.83 -3.71
CA PRO A 125 7.82 0.01 -2.56
C PRO A 125 6.72 -0.11 -1.50
N ILE A 126 5.49 -0.40 -1.91
CA ILE A 126 4.30 -0.44 -1.05
C ILE A 126 3.73 -1.84 -0.97
N ILE A 127 3.36 -2.39 -2.11
CA ILE A 127 2.88 -3.75 -2.27
C ILE A 127 3.42 -4.28 -3.60
N VAL A 128 3.99 -5.46 -3.58
CA VAL A 128 4.52 -6.10 -4.79
C VAL A 128 3.59 -7.21 -5.23
N THR A 129 3.25 -7.22 -6.50
CA THR A 129 2.54 -8.30 -7.16
C THR A 129 3.58 -9.26 -7.74
N PHE A 130 3.41 -10.54 -7.50
CA PHE A 130 4.25 -11.61 -8.05
C PHE A 130 3.41 -12.52 -8.94
N HIS A 131 4.01 -13.06 -10.00
CA HIS A 131 3.41 -14.15 -10.74
C HIS A 131 3.27 -15.36 -9.83
N ALA A 132 2.15 -16.05 -9.92
CA ALA A 132 2.00 -17.37 -9.33
C ALA A 132 3.01 -18.36 -9.94
N PRO A 133 3.45 -19.38 -9.21
CA PRO A 133 4.23 -20.47 -9.80
C PRO A 133 3.48 -21.12 -10.98
N ASP A 134 4.17 -21.35 -12.07
CA ASP A 134 3.64 -22.11 -13.20
C ASP A 134 3.80 -23.62 -12.91
N ASP A 135 3.00 -24.11 -11.98
CA ASP A 135 3.01 -25.50 -11.53
C ASP A 135 1.56 -25.95 -11.27
N PRO A 136 1.11 -27.08 -11.82
CA PRO A 136 -0.26 -27.56 -11.66
C PRO A 136 -0.66 -27.88 -10.21
N ARG A 137 0.30 -27.99 -9.31
CA ARG A 137 0.08 -28.19 -7.87
C ARG A 137 -0.18 -26.87 -7.13
N TYR A 138 0.05 -25.73 -7.78
CA TYR A 138 -0.23 -24.44 -7.16
C TYR A 138 -1.74 -24.20 -7.13
N ASP A 139 -2.24 -23.92 -5.93
CA ASP A 139 -3.58 -23.42 -5.66
C ASP A 139 -3.46 -22.25 -4.67
N PHE A 140 -3.90 -21.08 -5.06
CA PHE A 140 -3.75 -19.88 -4.22
C PHE A 140 -4.39 -20.04 -2.82
N LYS A 141 -5.53 -20.72 -2.73
CA LYS A 141 -6.21 -20.91 -1.44
C LYS A 141 -5.39 -21.76 -0.48
N THR A 142 -4.82 -22.84 -0.99
CA THR A 142 -3.92 -23.72 -0.24
C THR A 142 -2.65 -22.96 0.15
N PHE A 143 -2.01 -22.30 -0.80
CA PHE A 143 -0.84 -21.46 -0.58
C PHE A 143 -1.08 -20.40 0.50
N TYR A 144 -2.17 -19.63 0.40
CA TYR A 144 -2.56 -18.63 1.38
C TYR A 144 -2.71 -19.22 2.78
N ASN A 145 -3.44 -20.34 2.91
CA ASN A 145 -3.69 -20.96 4.21
C ASN A 145 -2.41 -21.52 4.85
N GLU A 146 -1.49 -22.06 4.04
CA GLU A 146 -0.21 -22.56 4.52
C GLU A 146 0.72 -21.43 4.99
N VAL A 147 0.80 -20.33 4.24
CA VAL A 147 1.56 -19.14 4.65
C VAL A 147 0.95 -18.51 5.90
N LYS A 148 -0.40 -18.47 5.99
CA LYS A 148 -1.11 -17.98 7.18
C LYS A 148 -0.80 -18.82 8.42
N ARG A 149 -0.72 -20.14 8.31
CA ARG A 149 -0.34 -21.02 9.42
C ARG A 149 1.08 -20.75 9.93
N ARG A 150 1.95 -20.23 9.07
CA ARG A 150 3.32 -19.80 9.39
C ARG A 150 3.40 -18.35 9.90
N GLY A 151 2.24 -17.70 10.15
CA GLY A 151 2.17 -16.38 10.77
C GLY A 151 2.12 -15.19 9.81
N TYR A 152 1.99 -15.42 8.49
CA TYR A 152 1.97 -14.35 7.51
C TYR A 152 0.68 -14.36 6.68
N ILE A 153 0.14 -13.17 6.41
CA ILE A 153 -1.05 -13.01 5.58
C ILE A 153 -0.66 -12.37 4.26
N LEU A 154 -1.00 -13.02 3.16
CA LEU A 154 -0.81 -12.54 1.81
C LEU A 154 -2.13 -12.03 1.22
N TYR A 155 -2.07 -11.47 0.03
CA TYR A 155 -3.24 -11.02 -0.70
C TYR A 155 -3.33 -11.74 -2.06
N PRO A 156 -4.54 -12.06 -2.54
CA PRO A 156 -4.71 -12.57 -3.90
C PRO A 156 -4.30 -11.51 -4.91
N GLY A 157 -3.94 -11.93 -6.10
CA GLY A 157 -3.79 -11.05 -7.25
C GLY A 157 -5.09 -10.32 -7.55
N LYS A 158 -5.00 -9.19 -8.23
CA LYS A 158 -6.17 -8.37 -8.54
C LYS A 158 -5.98 -7.69 -9.89
N LEU A 159 -7.00 -7.77 -10.73
CA LEU A 159 -7.04 -7.11 -12.04
C LEU A 159 -5.90 -7.52 -12.99
N THR A 160 -5.34 -8.72 -12.83
CA THR A 160 -4.36 -9.30 -13.74
C THR A 160 -5.00 -10.36 -14.62
N GLN A 161 -4.52 -10.49 -15.87
CA GLN A 161 -4.95 -11.54 -16.79
C GLN A 161 -4.31 -12.89 -16.48
N VAL A 162 -3.25 -12.89 -15.70
CA VAL A 162 -2.50 -14.07 -15.26
C VAL A 162 -2.67 -14.24 -13.76
N GLU A 163 -2.51 -15.46 -13.26
CA GLU A 163 -2.59 -15.70 -11.83
C GLU A 163 -1.42 -15.06 -11.10
N THR A 164 -1.73 -14.34 -10.04
CA THR A 164 -0.76 -13.58 -9.25
C THR A 164 -1.15 -13.58 -7.78
N PHE A 165 -0.19 -13.23 -6.92
CA PHE A 165 -0.42 -12.91 -5.52
C PHE A 165 0.34 -11.64 -5.14
N ARG A 166 0.00 -11.06 -3.97
CA ARG A 166 0.61 -9.79 -3.54
C ARG A 166 1.16 -9.90 -2.13
N VAL A 167 2.29 -9.24 -1.91
CA VAL A 167 2.93 -9.12 -0.60
C VAL A 167 3.18 -7.65 -0.30
N GLY A 168 2.75 -7.19 0.89
CA GLY A 168 2.96 -5.81 1.34
C GLY A 168 4.36 -5.60 1.90
N CYS A 169 4.94 -4.43 1.61
CA CYS A 169 6.24 -3.99 2.15
C CYS A 169 6.07 -2.87 3.19
N MET A 170 4.85 -2.34 3.32
CA MET A 170 4.50 -1.25 4.21
C MET A 170 4.09 -1.76 5.60
N GLY A 171 4.30 -0.95 6.62
CA GLY A 171 3.92 -1.23 8.00
C GLY A 171 5.08 -0.97 8.95
N HIS A 172 4.76 -0.86 10.23
CA HIS A 172 5.75 -0.59 11.28
C HIS A 172 6.52 -1.86 11.66
N PHE A 173 7.30 -2.37 10.71
CA PHE A 173 8.26 -3.45 10.91
C PHE A 173 9.56 -3.11 10.17
N GLY A 174 10.67 -3.54 10.73
CA GLY A 174 11.97 -3.35 10.13
C GLY A 174 12.39 -4.48 9.21
N ASP A 175 13.65 -4.47 8.84
CA ASP A 175 14.28 -5.39 7.87
C ASP A 175 14.12 -6.87 8.27
N ALA A 176 13.95 -7.18 9.56
CA ALA A 176 13.78 -8.56 10.07
C ALA A 176 12.44 -9.21 9.70
N GLY A 177 11.39 -8.43 9.40
CA GLY A 177 10.07 -8.97 9.06
C GLY A 177 10.01 -9.66 7.71
N ILE A 178 10.79 -9.20 6.75
CA ILE A 178 10.79 -9.73 5.37
C ILE A 178 11.44 -11.10 5.26
N PRO A 179 12.62 -11.38 5.86
CA PRO A 179 13.21 -12.73 5.80
C PRO A 179 12.27 -13.83 6.31
N GLY A 180 11.54 -13.57 7.39
CA GLY A 180 10.55 -14.52 7.91
C GLY A 180 9.40 -14.78 6.93
N ALA A 181 8.89 -13.74 6.27
CA ALA A 181 7.86 -13.90 5.24
C ALA A 181 8.37 -14.70 4.02
N VAL A 182 9.60 -14.43 3.59
CA VAL A 182 10.24 -15.18 2.49
C VAL A 182 10.43 -16.66 2.88
N ALA A 183 10.89 -16.94 4.10
CA ALA A 183 11.03 -18.30 4.61
C ALA A 183 9.68 -19.04 4.66
N ALA A 184 8.63 -18.39 5.17
CA ALA A 184 7.29 -18.95 5.21
C ALA A 184 6.74 -19.29 3.82
N ILE A 185 7.02 -18.46 2.83
CA ILE A 185 6.66 -18.72 1.43
C ILE A 185 7.47 -19.91 0.88
N ALA A 186 8.78 -19.96 1.12
CA ALA A 186 9.65 -21.05 0.67
C ALA A 186 9.18 -22.41 1.23
N GLU A 187 9.00 -22.50 2.53
CA GLU A 187 8.50 -23.71 3.21
C GLU A 187 7.12 -24.13 2.72
N THR A 188 6.27 -23.15 2.39
CA THR A 188 4.94 -23.43 1.84
C THR A 188 5.03 -24.05 0.46
N LEU A 189 5.84 -23.47 -0.43
CA LEU A 189 6.04 -24.04 -1.78
C LEU A 189 6.64 -25.44 -1.71
N GLU A 190 7.59 -25.67 -0.81
CA GLU A 190 8.17 -27.01 -0.57
C GLU A 190 7.11 -28.00 -0.08
N ALA A 191 6.27 -27.60 0.89
CA ALA A 191 5.18 -28.43 1.40
C ALA A 191 4.13 -28.78 0.34
N MET A 192 3.91 -27.88 -0.62
CA MET A 192 3.08 -28.12 -1.81
C MET A 192 3.77 -28.99 -2.87
N GLY A 193 5.03 -29.35 -2.67
CA GLY A 193 5.85 -30.09 -3.63
C GLY A 193 6.33 -29.26 -4.81
N ILE A 194 6.13 -27.94 -4.77
CA ILE A 194 6.56 -27.00 -5.80
C ILE A 194 8.03 -26.70 -5.56
N ARG A 195 8.90 -27.34 -6.32
CA ARG A 195 10.33 -27.05 -6.32
C ARG A 195 10.58 -25.85 -7.22
N GLN A 196 11.59 -25.03 -6.87
CA GLN A 196 11.99 -23.82 -7.58
C GLN A 196 11.73 -23.92 -9.09
N ALA A 197 10.80 -23.12 -9.59
CA ALA A 197 10.71 -22.91 -11.03
C ALA A 197 12.02 -22.23 -11.44
N SER A 198 12.86 -22.94 -12.18
CA SER A 198 13.97 -22.30 -12.88
C SER A 198 13.34 -21.18 -13.70
N ALA A 199 13.79 -19.95 -13.50
CA ALA A 199 13.34 -18.83 -14.30
C ALA A 199 13.55 -19.22 -15.77
N ALA A 200 12.47 -19.55 -16.45
CA ALA A 200 12.50 -19.66 -17.90
C ALA A 200 12.85 -18.25 -18.38
N VAL A 201 14.09 -18.08 -18.80
CA VAL A 201 14.55 -16.89 -19.50
C VAL A 201 13.72 -16.83 -20.77
N ALA A 202 12.69 -15.97 -20.76
CA ALA A 202 12.02 -15.60 -21.99
C ALA A 202 13.02 -14.76 -22.78
N ALA A 203 13.46 -15.34 -23.89
CA ALA A 203 14.27 -14.69 -24.92
C ALA A 203 13.48 -13.55 -25.59
#